data_466c10d16746c7d73fe7613e88d907a6
#
_entry.id   466c10d16746c7d73fe7613e88d907a6
#
_cell.length_a   1.000
_cell.length_b   1.000
_cell.length_c   1.000
_cell.angle_alpha   90.00
_cell.angle_beta   90.00
_cell.angle_gamma   90.00
#
_symmetry.space_group_name_H-M   'P 1'
#
loop_
_entity.id
_entity.type
_entity.pdbx_description
1 polymer ?
#
loop_
_entity_poly.entity_id
_entity_poly.type
_entity_poly.pdbx_seq_one_letter_code
_entity_poly.pdbx_strand_id
1 'polypeptide(L)'
;YPVSFYKTKARTIREACQVLLTQFGGRVPDTIEALLSLNGVGRKTANLVVTVGYRRLGICVDTHVHRISNRWGYVSTTTPDHTEMALRQKLPKRHWIYYNDLLVPFGQNLCRPISPFCSRCPIERWCAKVGVAVHR
;
A
#
# COMPACT_ATOMS: atom_id res chain seq x y z
N TYR A 1 -11.09 10.79 -17.16
CA TYR A 1 -10.00 10.75 -18.08
C TYR A 1 -8.97 11.79 -17.67
N PRO A 2 -7.87 11.47 -17.15
CA PRO A 2 -7.03 10.27 -17.32
C PRO A 2 -7.13 9.22 -16.21
N VAL A 3 -8.16 9.22 -15.39
CA VAL A 3 -8.32 8.30 -14.25
C VAL A 3 -9.03 7.02 -14.70
N SER A 4 -8.37 5.87 -14.57
CA SER A 4 -8.99 4.56 -14.84
C SER A 4 -10.25 4.34 -14.00
N PHE A 5 -11.28 3.75 -14.62
CA PHE A 5 -12.57 3.46 -13.96
C PHE A 5 -13.26 4.70 -13.37
N TYR A 6 -13.11 5.87 -13.99
CA TYR A 6 -13.58 7.15 -13.44
C TYR A 6 -15.07 7.17 -13.12
N LYS A 7 -15.93 6.54 -13.94
CA LYS A 7 -17.38 6.47 -13.69
C LYS A 7 -17.69 5.71 -12.40
N THR A 8 -17.04 4.56 -12.19
CA THR A 8 -17.19 3.77 -10.96
C THR A 8 -16.66 4.55 -9.76
N LYS A 9 -15.49 5.18 -9.89
CA LYS A 9 -14.91 6.00 -8.83
C LYS A 9 -15.80 7.19 -8.46
N ALA A 10 -16.38 7.88 -9.44
CA ALA A 10 -17.30 9.00 -9.18
C ALA A 10 -18.53 8.56 -8.38
N ARG A 11 -19.12 7.40 -8.73
CA ARG A 11 -20.23 6.82 -7.98
C ARG A 11 -19.81 6.46 -6.56
N THR A 12 -18.72 5.73 -6.41
CA THR A 12 -18.19 5.30 -5.12
C THR A 12 -17.85 6.47 -4.19
N ILE A 13 -17.26 7.54 -4.73
CA ILE A 13 -16.99 8.78 -3.95
C ILE A 13 -18.29 9.38 -3.45
N ARG A 14 -19.31 9.49 -4.29
CA ARG A 14 -20.61 10.05 -3.90
C ARG A 14 -21.27 9.21 -2.81
N GLU A 15 -21.26 7.88 -2.94
CA GLU A 15 -21.80 6.95 -1.94
C GLU A 15 -21.04 7.07 -0.62
N ALA A 16 -19.71 7.10 -0.65
CA ALA A 16 -18.89 7.29 0.54
C ALA A 16 -19.19 8.64 1.24
N CYS A 17 -19.30 9.74 0.48
CA CYS A 17 -19.67 11.04 1.04
C CYS A 17 -21.05 11.00 1.71
N GLN A 18 -22.04 10.33 1.10
CA GLN A 18 -23.37 10.19 1.69
C GLN A 18 -23.31 9.44 3.03
N VAL A 19 -22.55 8.34 3.10
CA VAL A 19 -22.35 7.57 4.34
C VAL A 19 -21.62 8.43 5.40
N LEU A 20 -20.59 9.17 5.01
CA LEU A 20 -19.89 10.08 5.93
C LEU A 20 -20.83 11.12 6.53
N LEU A 21 -21.72 11.71 5.73
CA LEU A 21 -22.69 12.70 6.22
C LEU A 21 -23.72 12.06 7.17
N THR A 22 -24.25 10.90 6.81
CA THR A 22 -25.39 10.30 7.55
C THR A 22 -24.97 9.49 8.77
N GLN A 23 -23.80 8.82 8.73
CA GLN A 23 -23.36 7.90 9.79
C GLN A 23 -22.20 8.42 10.62
N PHE A 24 -21.39 9.31 10.05
CA PHE A 24 -20.18 9.84 10.70
C PHE A 24 -20.23 11.34 10.97
N GLY A 25 -21.40 11.98 10.82
CA GLY A 25 -21.57 13.41 11.08
C GLY A 25 -20.68 14.31 10.21
N GLY A 26 -20.38 13.89 8.97
CA GLY A 26 -19.54 14.61 8.03
C GLY A 26 -18.03 14.48 8.30
N ARG A 27 -17.63 13.63 9.24
CA ARG A 27 -16.20 13.41 9.58
C ARG A 27 -15.68 12.12 8.93
N VAL A 28 -14.45 12.16 8.47
CA VAL A 28 -13.77 10.96 7.99
C VAL A 28 -13.35 10.11 9.20
N PRO A 29 -13.68 8.81 9.26
CA PRO A 29 -13.24 7.94 10.35
C PRO A 29 -11.72 7.81 10.42
N ASP A 30 -11.20 7.60 11.63
CA ASP A 30 -9.78 7.54 11.92
C ASP A 30 -9.29 6.11 12.30
N THR A 31 -10.17 5.11 12.11
CA THR A 31 -9.85 3.69 12.31
C THR A 31 -9.99 2.91 11.01
N ILE A 32 -9.18 1.87 10.85
CA ILE A 32 -9.21 1.01 9.65
C ILE A 32 -10.56 0.33 9.53
N GLU A 33 -11.12 -0.17 10.62
CA GLU A 33 -12.40 -0.88 10.66
C GLU A 33 -13.56 0.02 10.17
N ALA A 34 -13.64 1.23 10.68
CA ALA A 34 -14.66 2.19 10.27
C ALA A 34 -14.48 2.63 8.80
N LEU A 35 -13.25 2.81 8.35
CA LEU A 35 -12.96 3.14 6.95
C LEU A 35 -13.32 2.00 5.99
N LEU A 36 -13.11 0.75 6.40
CA LEU A 36 -13.47 -0.43 5.59
C LEU A 36 -14.99 -0.62 5.44
N SER A 37 -15.81 0.01 6.30
CA SER A 37 -17.28 -0.01 6.14
C SER A 37 -17.77 0.87 4.96
N LEU A 38 -16.91 1.77 4.46
CA LEU A 38 -17.24 2.62 3.34
C LEU A 38 -17.09 1.86 2.02
N ASN A 39 -18.13 1.87 1.18
CA ASN A 39 -18.07 1.23 -0.13
C ASN A 39 -16.91 1.80 -0.98
N GLY A 40 -16.10 0.89 -1.57
CA GLY A 40 -14.93 1.25 -2.39
C GLY A 40 -13.69 1.66 -1.61
N VAL A 41 -13.71 1.58 -0.29
CA VAL A 41 -12.54 1.75 0.57
C VAL A 41 -11.99 0.39 0.93
N GLY A 42 -10.88 0.01 0.32
CA GLY A 42 -10.13 -1.21 0.65
C GLY A 42 -9.03 -0.95 1.69
N ARG A 43 -8.36 -2.02 2.12
CA ARG A 43 -7.30 -1.96 3.15
C ARG A 43 -6.19 -0.95 2.82
N LYS A 44 -5.75 -0.90 1.55
CA LYS A 44 -4.77 0.10 1.10
C LYS A 44 -5.24 1.53 1.39
N THR A 45 -6.46 1.88 0.98
CA THR A 45 -7.02 3.23 1.17
C THR A 45 -7.23 3.52 2.65
N ALA A 46 -7.77 2.58 3.41
CA ALA A 46 -7.97 2.74 4.86
C ALA A 46 -6.63 3.01 5.58
N ASN A 47 -5.59 2.22 5.30
CA ASN A 47 -4.26 2.46 5.87
C ASN A 47 -3.68 3.81 5.44
N LEU A 48 -3.88 4.23 4.18
CA LEU A 48 -3.39 5.51 3.71
C LEU A 48 -4.06 6.68 4.45
N VAL A 49 -5.38 6.63 4.64
CA VAL A 49 -6.12 7.64 5.42
C VAL A 49 -5.61 7.70 6.85
N VAL A 50 -5.45 6.56 7.51
CA VAL A 50 -4.98 6.48 8.90
C VAL A 50 -3.55 7.00 9.04
N THR A 51 -2.65 6.66 8.12
CA THR A 51 -1.23 7.05 8.21
C THR A 51 -1.02 8.51 7.81
N VAL A 52 -1.54 8.92 6.65
CA VAL A 52 -1.31 10.27 6.10
C VAL A 52 -2.25 11.30 6.74
N GLY A 53 -3.53 10.96 6.85
CA GLY A 53 -4.55 11.88 7.37
C GLY A 53 -4.48 12.07 8.89
N TYR A 54 -4.26 10.98 9.63
CA TYR A 54 -4.32 10.99 11.09
C TYR A 54 -2.98 10.75 11.80
N ARG A 55 -1.90 10.50 11.06
CA ARG A 55 -0.57 10.18 11.62
C ARG A 55 -0.61 9.01 12.61
N ARG A 56 -1.54 8.08 12.43
CA ARG A 56 -1.67 6.86 13.23
C ARG A 56 -0.92 5.70 12.61
N LEU A 57 -0.61 4.68 13.42
CA LEU A 57 0.10 3.49 12.96
C LEU A 57 -0.74 2.68 11.99
N GLY A 58 -0.24 2.50 10.78
CA GLY A 58 -0.79 1.69 9.70
C GLY A 58 0.31 1.34 8.70
N ILE A 59 0.07 0.33 7.89
CA ILE A 59 0.98 -0.05 6.80
C ILE A 59 0.20 -0.02 5.50
N CYS A 60 0.42 1.01 4.69
CA CYS A 60 -0.18 1.09 3.37
C CYS A 60 0.58 0.14 2.43
N VAL A 61 -0.08 -0.94 2.01
CA VAL A 61 0.50 -1.91 1.07
C VAL A 61 -0.15 -1.75 -0.29
N ASP A 62 0.62 -1.25 -1.24
CA ASP A 62 0.26 -1.22 -2.65
C ASP A 62 1.02 -2.31 -3.44
N THR A 63 0.89 -2.29 -4.76
CA THR A 63 1.57 -3.24 -5.64
C THR A 63 3.10 -3.13 -5.57
N HIS A 64 3.66 -1.96 -5.27
CA HIS A 64 5.10 -1.76 -5.09
C HIS A 64 5.56 -2.38 -3.78
N VAL A 65 4.92 -2.05 -2.67
CA VAL A 65 5.22 -2.59 -1.34
C VAL A 65 5.11 -4.11 -1.35
N HIS A 66 4.00 -4.66 -1.86
CA HIS A 66 3.80 -6.11 -1.99
C HIS A 66 4.94 -6.78 -2.76
N ARG A 67 5.21 -6.30 -3.98
CA ARG A 67 6.25 -6.86 -4.85
C ARG A 67 7.63 -6.81 -4.21
N ILE A 68 8.02 -5.64 -3.68
CA ILE A 68 9.37 -5.41 -3.18
C ILE A 68 9.62 -6.22 -1.91
N SER A 69 8.69 -6.24 -0.97
CA SER A 69 8.83 -7.00 0.28
C SER A 69 8.97 -8.49 0.03
N ASN A 70 8.26 -9.03 -0.98
CA ASN A 70 8.41 -10.42 -1.42
C ASN A 70 9.74 -10.65 -2.16
N ARG A 71 10.15 -9.74 -3.05
CA ARG A 71 11.44 -9.84 -3.76
C ARG A 71 12.63 -9.86 -2.83
N TRP A 72 12.58 -9.08 -1.77
CA TRP A 72 13.63 -9.08 -0.77
C TRP A 72 13.69 -10.40 0.03
N GLY A 73 12.64 -11.24 -0.05
CA GLY A 73 12.47 -12.39 0.82
C GLY A 73 12.12 -11.99 2.26
N TYR A 74 11.74 -10.73 2.46
CA TYR A 74 11.36 -10.22 3.79
C TYR A 74 10.05 -10.83 4.26
N VAL A 75 9.10 -11.01 3.33
CA VAL A 75 7.85 -11.76 3.50
C VAL A 75 7.66 -12.72 2.33
N SER A 76 6.77 -13.72 2.50
CA SER A 76 6.35 -14.63 1.43
C SER A 76 4.82 -14.70 1.42
N THR A 77 4.21 -13.92 0.52
CA THR A 77 2.76 -13.70 0.50
C THR A 77 2.23 -13.57 -0.92
N THR A 78 0.96 -13.92 -1.14
CA THR A 78 0.34 -13.95 -2.46
C THR A 78 -0.50 -12.71 -2.79
N THR A 79 -0.93 -11.97 -1.77
CA THR A 79 -1.77 -10.77 -1.94
C THR A 79 -1.24 -9.59 -1.13
N PRO A 80 -1.57 -8.34 -1.52
CA PRO A 80 -1.23 -7.16 -0.73
C PRO A 80 -1.77 -7.20 0.70
N ASP A 81 -2.97 -7.73 0.90
CA ASP A 81 -3.59 -7.84 2.23
C ASP A 81 -2.81 -8.82 3.13
N HIS A 82 -2.41 -9.98 2.59
CA HIS A 82 -1.53 -10.90 3.32
C HIS A 82 -0.16 -10.29 3.61
N THR A 83 0.36 -9.46 2.69
CA THR A 83 1.62 -8.74 2.91
C THR A 83 1.48 -7.73 4.05
N GLU A 84 0.36 -6.99 4.13
CA GLU A 84 0.09 -6.09 5.24
C GLU A 84 0.14 -6.84 6.58
N MET A 85 -0.57 -7.98 6.67
CA MET A 85 -0.62 -8.78 7.89
C MET A 85 0.76 -9.32 8.29
N ALA A 86 1.54 -9.83 7.32
CA ALA A 86 2.91 -10.31 7.56
C ALA A 86 3.85 -9.18 8.00
N LEU A 87 3.74 -8.01 7.38
CA LEU A 87 4.53 -6.84 7.75
C LEU A 87 4.18 -6.33 9.16
N ARG A 88 2.91 -6.37 9.56
CA ARG A 88 2.48 -6.01 10.93
C ARG A 88 3.14 -6.88 12.00
N GLN A 89 3.43 -8.12 11.68
CA GLN A 89 4.10 -9.05 12.61
C GLN A 89 5.62 -8.87 12.62
N LYS A 90 6.21 -8.51 11.49
CA LYS A 90 7.67 -8.55 11.30
C LYS A 90 8.34 -7.17 11.26
N LEU A 91 7.68 -6.17 10.66
CA LEU A 91 8.26 -4.84 10.52
C LEU A 91 8.16 -4.05 11.82
N PRO A 92 9.26 -3.48 12.34
CA PRO A 92 9.20 -2.62 13.52
C PRO A 92 8.26 -1.43 13.32
N LYS A 93 7.41 -1.13 14.31
CA LYS A 93 6.35 -0.10 14.24
C LYS A 93 6.84 1.28 13.81
N ARG A 94 8.07 1.65 14.18
CA ARG A 94 8.69 2.94 13.79
C ARG A 94 8.80 3.15 12.28
N HIS A 95 8.72 2.08 11.46
CA HIS A 95 8.83 2.14 10.01
C HIS A 95 7.49 2.08 9.29
N TRP A 96 6.37 1.79 9.98
CA TRP A 96 5.09 1.51 9.36
C TRP A 96 4.57 2.65 8.48
N ILE A 97 4.57 3.87 9.02
CA ILE A 97 4.02 5.05 8.32
C ILE A 97 4.79 5.36 7.03
N TYR A 98 6.12 5.28 7.09
CA TYR A 98 6.99 5.67 5.96
C TYR A 98 7.28 4.55 4.97
N TYR A 99 6.87 3.32 5.26
CA TYR A 99 7.24 2.17 4.44
C TYR A 99 6.72 2.27 3.01
N ASN A 100 5.48 2.72 2.82
CA ASN A 100 4.91 2.97 1.50
C ASN A 100 5.63 4.13 0.78
N ASP A 101 5.85 5.24 1.47
CA ASP A 101 6.47 6.45 0.91
C ASP A 101 7.88 6.17 0.37
N LEU A 102 8.61 5.28 1.02
CA LEU A 102 9.94 4.86 0.58
C LEU A 102 9.88 3.85 -0.58
N LEU A 103 8.97 2.87 -0.51
CA LEU A 103 8.95 1.78 -1.48
C LEU A 103 8.26 2.12 -2.79
N VAL A 104 7.34 3.08 -2.83
CA VAL A 104 6.70 3.51 -4.08
C VAL A 104 7.73 4.12 -5.04
N PRO A 105 8.48 5.18 -4.69
CA PRO A 105 9.49 5.73 -5.60
C PRO A 105 10.62 4.73 -5.89
N PHE A 106 11.02 3.92 -4.92
CA PHE A 106 11.99 2.84 -5.14
C PHE A 106 11.48 1.82 -6.18
N GLY A 107 10.21 1.45 -6.10
CA GLY A 107 9.58 0.52 -7.03
C GLY A 107 9.29 1.08 -8.42
N GLN A 108 9.09 2.39 -8.52
CA GLN A 108 8.88 3.10 -9.79
C GLN A 108 10.20 3.31 -10.55
N ASN A 109 11.28 3.60 -9.85
CA ASN A 109 12.53 4.02 -10.47
C ASN A 109 13.59 2.92 -10.53
N LEU A 110 13.70 2.08 -9.52
CA LEU A 110 14.79 1.10 -9.38
C LEU A 110 14.29 -0.34 -9.43
N CYS A 111 13.45 -0.75 -8.47
CA CYS A 111 12.93 -2.11 -8.38
C CYS A 111 11.66 -2.29 -9.23
N ARG A 112 11.78 -2.09 -10.54
CA ARG A 112 10.65 -2.16 -11.49
C ARG A 112 10.02 -3.55 -11.57
N PRO A 113 8.74 -3.68 -11.98
CA PRO A 113 8.09 -4.99 -12.18
C PRO A 113 8.87 -5.90 -13.12
N ILE A 114 9.23 -5.37 -14.29
CA ILE A 114 9.97 -6.07 -15.33
C ILE A 114 11.40 -5.52 -15.36
N SER A 115 12.40 -6.41 -15.38
CA SER A 115 13.82 -6.08 -15.48
C SER A 115 14.26 -4.95 -14.52
N PRO A 116 14.25 -5.17 -13.20
CA PRO A 116 14.70 -4.20 -12.22
C PRO A 116 16.18 -3.87 -12.39
N PHE A 117 16.60 -2.69 -11.97
CA PHE A 117 17.99 -2.22 -12.03
C PHE A 117 18.79 -2.73 -10.83
N CYS A 118 19.01 -4.05 -10.76
CA CYS A 118 19.69 -4.70 -9.62
C CYS A 118 21.14 -4.25 -9.50
N SER A 119 21.89 -4.13 -10.62
CA SER A 119 23.30 -3.69 -10.62
C SER A 119 23.53 -2.29 -10.03
N ARG A 120 22.47 -1.44 -10.01
CA ARG A 120 22.49 -0.11 -9.43
C ARG A 120 21.82 -0.01 -8.07
N CYS A 121 21.33 -1.16 -7.55
CA CYS A 121 20.53 -1.19 -6.33
C CYS A 121 21.45 -1.16 -5.09
N PRO A 122 21.33 -0.15 -4.22
CA PRO A 122 22.20 -0.03 -3.06
C PRO A 122 22.03 -1.13 -2.02
N ILE A 123 20.93 -1.89 -2.11
CA ILE A 123 20.62 -3.00 -1.21
C ILE A 123 20.69 -4.38 -1.90
N GLU A 124 21.30 -4.46 -3.08
CA GLU A 124 21.37 -5.69 -3.88
C GLU A 124 21.90 -6.88 -3.07
N ARG A 125 22.97 -6.67 -2.30
CA ARG A 125 23.63 -7.71 -1.50
C ARG A 125 22.75 -8.35 -0.43
N TRP A 126 21.68 -7.68 -0.01
CA TRP A 126 20.74 -8.21 1.00
C TRP A 126 19.43 -8.70 0.37
N CYS A 127 19.28 -8.58 -0.95
CA CYS A 127 18.05 -8.91 -1.65
C CYS A 127 18.07 -10.38 -2.12
N ALA A 128 17.08 -11.16 -1.71
CA ALA A 128 16.93 -12.55 -2.17
C ALA A 128 16.52 -12.66 -3.65
N LYS A 129 16.14 -11.55 -4.30
CA LYS A 129 15.70 -11.46 -5.72
C LYS A 129 14.59 -12.46 -6.08
N VAL A 130 13.71 -12.78 -5.13
CA VAL A 130 12.61 -13.72 -5.36
C VAL A 130 11.76 -13.30 -6.55
N GLY A 131 11.58 -14.22 -7.51
CA GLY A 131 10.79 -13.99 -8.73
C GLY A 131 11.44 -13.02 -9.74
N VAL A 132 12.74 -12.76 -9.64
CA VAL A 132 13.49 -11.93 -10.61
C VAL A 132 14.26 -12.86 -11.55
N ALA A 133 13.70 -13.10 -12.73
CA ALA A 133 14.37 -13.91 -13.76
C ALA A 133 15.40 -13.10 -14.57
N VAL A 134 15.09 -11.81 -14.86
CA VAL A 134 15.94 -10.91 -15.66
C VAL A 134 16.08 -9.57 -14.93
N HIS A 135 17.28 -9.06 -14.87
CA HIS A 135 17.55 -7.74 -14.27
C HIS A 135 18.67 -6.98 -15.02
N ARG A 136 18.78 -5.70 -14.77
CA ARG A 136 19.80 -4.78 -15.32
C ARG A 136 20.71 -4.25 -14.23
#